data_f6faf9349f6544b72f648634d92f294e
#
_entry.id   f6faf9349f6544b72f648634d92f294e
#
_cell.length_a   1.000
_cell.length_b   1.000
_cell.length_c   1.000
_cell.angle_alpha   90.00
_cell.angle_beta   90.00
_cell.angle_gamma   90.00
#
_symmetry.space_group_name_H-M   'P 1'
#
loop_
_entity.id
_entity.type
_entity.pdbx_description
1 polymer ?
#
loop_
_entity_poly.entity_id
_entity_poly.type
_entity_poly.pdbx_seq_one_letter_code
_entity_poly.pdbx_strand_id
1 'polypeptide(L)'
;MKNELNSKLIISIKEALPPQIKVATYLMDLLSLGREAVYRRIRGDVSFDLKELSVISKALNISIDDVLGKNDTTALFSIDMIQEESFFEQYCNSLIFYTDIFSRMKVHPSSQVQGANNELPFSFYLSHEKIAKFYLYKWVYQLQTSKPTVPFSEFYLPQRVIDLNKKYISESNSCCHTTSILSQNVLSSFLNTVKYFYKLNLLNDQDIEDIKNELLCMLERLESMSISGVWMDDFEFNFYISNIDFDTTYSYMQCPEFELSTIRVFSINVVRSFTPEICQANKKWIESLKRYSTLISKSGDLYRTEFFNNQRKIVRDVLLD
;
A
#
# COMPACT_ATOMS: atom_id res chain seq x y z
N MET A 1 21.97 28.38 16.59
CA MET A 1 20.55 27.95 16.71
C MET A 1 19.58 28.78 15.86
N LYS A 2 19.39 30.13 16.06
CA LYS A 2 18.42 30.90 15.23
C LYS A 2 18.71 30.86 13.71
N ASN A 3 19.95 30.99 13.31
CA ASN A 3 20.35 30.96 11.88
C ASN A 3 20.29 29.56 11.26
N GLU A 4 20.50 28.53 12.03
CA GLU A 4 20.56 27.14 11.55
C GLU A 4 19.20 26.62 11.10
N LEU A 5 18.15 26.84 11.91
CA LEU A 5 16.77 26.44 11.58
C LEU A 5 16.26 27.18 10.34
N ASN A 6 16.55 28.47 10.25
CA ASN A 6 16.16 29.27 9.09
C ASN A 6 16.87 28.78 7.82
N SER A 7 18.14 28.42 7.91
CA SER A 7 18.92 27.88 6.79
C SER A 7 18.37 26.51 6.34
N LYS A 8 18.03 25.62 7.28
CA LYS A 8 17.39 24.33 6.98
C LYS A 8 16.05 24.51 6.26
N LEU A 9 15.20 25.42 6.77
CA LEU A 9 13.93 25.74 6.12
C LEU A 9 14.12 26.23 4.68
N ILE A 10 15.09 27.12 4.43
CA ILE A 10 15.36 27.62 3.09
C ILE A 10 15.88 26.52 2.16
N ILE A 11 16.67 25.58 2.67
CA ILE A 11 17.11 24.41 1.91
C ILE A 11 15.89 23.56 1.52
N SER A 12 15.03 23.21 2.47
CA SER A 12 13.81 22.42 2.20
C SER A 12 12.88 23.11 1.20
N ILE A 13 12.74 24.45 1.28
CA ILE A 13 11.97 25.23 0.30
C ILE A 13 12.60 25.12 -1.09
N LYS A 14 13.94 25.21 -1.20
CA LYS A 14 14.63 25.08 -2.50
C LYS A 14 14.44 23.71 -3.13
N GLU A 15 14.50 22.66 -2.32
CA GLU A 15 14.33 21.27 -2.77
C GLU A 15 12.89 20.97 -3.20
N ALA A 16 11.91 21.59 -2.55
CA ALA A 16 10.50 21.45 -2.89
C ALA A 16 10.05 22.24 -4.12
N LEU A 17 10.83 23.23 -4.56
CA LEU A 17 10.49 24.08 -5.70
C LEU A 17 11.16 23.61 -7.00
N PRO A 18 10.47 23.69 -8.16
CA PRO A 18 11.08 23.49 -9.46
C PRO A 18 12.32 24.40 -9.64
N PRO A 19 13.43 23.91 -10.27
CA PRO A 19 14.69 24.63 -10.39
C PRO A 19 14.61 26.04 -11.03
N GLN A 20 13.60 26.27 -11.87
CA GLN A 20 13.36 27.54 -12.55
C GLN A 20 12.67 28.60 -11.68
N ILE A 21 12.11 28.21 -10.52
CA ILE A 21 11.38 29.12 -9.63
C ILE A 21 12.34 29.68 -8.56
N LYS A 22 12.45 31.00 -8.51
CA LYS A 22 13.25 31.67 -7.47
C LYS A 22 12.52 31.67 -6.14
N VAL A 23 13.14 31.15 -5.10
CA VAL A 23 12.59 31.09 -3.72
C VAL A 23 12.04 32.44 -3.26
N ALA A 24 12.78 33.54 -3.52
CA ALA A 24 12.34 34.87 -3.09
C ALA A 24 11.01 35.27 -3.76
N THR A 25 10.87 35.04 -5.07
CA THR A 25 9.65 35.39 -5.82
C THR A 25 8.47 34.55 -5.29
N TYR A 26 8.68 33.26 -5.14
CA TYR A 26 7.66 32.36 -4.61
C TYR A 26 7.18 32.77 -3.20
N LEU A 27 8.11 33.09 -2.30
CA LEU A 27 7.77 33.51 -0.94
C LEU A 27 7.08 34.88 -0.88
N MET A 28 7.42 35.81 -1.79
CA MET A 28 6.70 37.09 -1.91
C MET A 28 5.23 36.89 -2.22
N ASP A 29 4.93 36.03 -3.19
CA ASP A 29 3.58 35.75 -3.63
C ASP A 29 2.82 34.95 -2.56
N LEU A 30 3.43 33.89 -2.01
CA LEU A 30 2.82 32.99 -1.03
C LEU A 30 2.47 33.71 0.30
N LEU A 31 3.39 34.53 0.80
CA LEU A 31 3.26 35.21 2.10
C LEU A 31 2.70 36.63 1.99
N SER A 32 2.47 37.12 0.77
CA SER A 32 2.07 38.51 0.51
C SER A 32 2.99 39.53 1.16
N LEU A 33 4.33 39.26 1.09
CA LEU A 33 5.37 40.12 1.68
C LEU A 33 6.14 40.88 0.61
N GLY A 34 6.55 42.09 0.96
CA GLY A 34 7.44 42.88 0.11
C GLY A 34 8.85 42.26 -0.02
N ARG A 35 9.55 42.60 -1.11
CA ARG A 35 10.87 42.06 -1.46
C ARG A 35 11.87 42.11 -0.30
N GLU A 36 12.03 43.28 0.33
CA GLU A 36 12.97 43.47 1.43
C GLU A 36 12.65 42.57 2.63
N ALA A 37 11.36 42.44 2.98
CA ALA A 37 10.91 41.57 4.08
C ALA A 37 11.25 40.11 3.84
N VAL A 38 11.06 39.61 2.61
CA VAL A 38 11.42 38.24 2.21
C VAL A 38 12.93 38.04 2.23
N TYR A 39 13.74 38.97 1.67
CA TYR A 39 15.18 38.82 1.67
C TYR A 39 15.79 38.85 3.08
N ARG A 40 15.22 39.63 4.02
CA ARG A 40 15.64 39.60 5.43
C ARG A 40 15.38 38.25 6.08
N ARG A 41 14.27 37.58 5.72
CA ARG A 41 13.98 36.22 6.20
C ARG A 41 14.92 35.19 5.57
N ILE A 42 15.15 35.27 4.27
CA ILE A 42 16.10 34.38 3.58
C ILE A 42 17.53 34.49 4.15
N ARG A 43 17.98 35.70 4.50
CA ARG A 43 19.29 35.91 5.13
C ARG A 43 19.34 35.54 6.62
N GLY A 44 18.17 35.32 7.24
CA GLY A 44 18.08 35.02 8.67
C GLY A 44 18.12 36.27 9.59
N ASP A 45 18.03 37.47 9.01
CA ASP A 45 17.98 38.74 9.78
C ASP A 45 16.65 38.81 10.57
N VAL A 46 15.61 38.21 10.04
CA VAL A 46 14.28 38.06 10.65
C VAL A 46 13.83 36.59 10.52
N SER A 47 13.37 35.98 11.61
CA SER A 47 12.83 34.64 11.60
C SER A 47 11.44 34.62 10.97
N PHE A 48 11.09 33.51 10.31
CA PHE A 48 9.71 33.24 9.94
C PHE A 48 8.88 33.06 11.22
N ASP A 49 7.69 33.63 11.24
CA ASP A 49 6.73 33.40 12.33
C ASP A 49 5.95 32.10 12.13
N LEU A 50 5.19 31.67 13.15
CA LEU A 50 4.41 30.42 13.11
C LEU A 50 3.34 30.42 12.00
N LYS A 51 2.78 31.58 11.69
CA LYS A 51 1.76 31.70 10.64
C LYS A 51 2.41 31.53 9.26
N GLU A 52 3.54 32.17 9.02
CA GLU A 52 4.34 32.05 7.81
C GLU A 52 4.83 30.61 7.61
N LEU A 53 5.35 29.98 8.68
CA LEU A 53 5.76 28.57 8.67
C LEU A 53 4.59 27.63 8.31
N SER A 54 3.41 27.86 8.89
CA SER A 54 2.21 27.07 8.59
C SER A 54 1.80 27.20 7.12
N VAL A 55 1.87 28.40 6.55
CA VAL A 55 1.54 28.64 5.14
C VAL A 55 2.55 27.96 4.22
N ILE A 56 3.85 28.10 4.49
CA ILE A 56 4.93 27.48 3.71
C ILE A 56 4.82 25.95 3.76
N SER A 57 4.70 25.39 4.98
CA SER A 57 4.58 23.95 5.21
C SER A 57 3.42 23.33 4.40
N LYS A 58 2.24 23.96 4.45
CA LYS A 58 1.06 23.49 3.70
C LYS A 58 1.21 23.61 2.19
N ALA A 59 1.76 24.73 1.71
CA ALA A 59 1.89 25.00 0.28
C ALA A 59 2.93 24.12 -0.42
N LEU A 60 4.02 23.77 0.29
CA LEU A 60 5.13 22.99 -0.26
C LEU A 60 5.19 21.56 0.31
N ASN A 61 4.24 21.18 1.16
CA ASN A 61 4.23 19.89 1.88
C ASN A 61 5.53 19.61 2.65
N ILE A 62 6.14 20.66 3.22
CA ILE A 62 7.36 20.56 4.03
C ILE A 62 6.99 20.26 5.48
N SER A 63 7.57 19.20 6.04
CA SER A 63 7.44 18.89 7.47
C SER A 63 8.28 19.86 8.30
N ILE A 64 7.62 20.55 9.24
CA ILE A 64 8.33 21.44 10.18
C ILE A 64 9.25 20.63 11.09
N ASP A 65 8.87 19.42 11.46
CA ASP A 65 9.68 18.52 12.26
C ASP A 65 11.00 18.15 11.57
N ASP A 66 10.99 17.97 10.25
CA ASP A 66 12.21 17.69 9.48
C ASP A 66 13.14 18.91 9.45
N VAL A 67 12.57 20.10 9.34
CA VAL A 67 13.32 21.37 9.42
C VAL A 67 13.95 21.55 10.82
N LEU A 68 13.24 21.18 11.88
CA LEU A 68 13.73 21.26 13.25
C LEU A 68 14.87 20.27 13.54
N GLY A 69 15.09 19.33 12.65
CA GLY A 69 16.12 18.30 12.82
C GLY A 69 15.68 17.28 13.87
N LYS A 70 14.92 16.28 13.44
CA LYS A 70 14.64 15.13 14.29
C LYS A 70 15.93 14.47 14.74
N ASN A 71 15.92 13.93 15.94
CA ASN A 71 16.90 12.92 16.33
C ASN A 71 16.88 11.83 15.27
N ASP A 72 18.03 11.33 14.85
CA ASP A 72 18.22 10.26 13.83
C ASP A 72 17.43 8.96 14.10
N THR A 73 16.68 8.93 15.21
CA THR A 73 15.89 7.78 15.68
C THR A 73 14.37 7.89 15.42
N THR A 74 13.87 9.03 14.89
CA THR A 74 12.43 9.21 14.66
C THR A 74 12.09 9.20 13.18
N ALA A 75 11.09 8.40 12.81
CA ALA A 75 10.60 8.29 11.45
C ALA A 75 9.17 8.85 11.31
N LEU A 76 8.87 9.51 10.20
CA LEU A 76 7.52 9.98 9.89
C LEU A 76 6.76 8.92 9.08
N PHE A 77 5.60 8.55 9.59
CA PHE A 77 4.64 7.73 8.87
C PHE A 77 3.30 8.45 8.78
N SER A 78 2.68 8.36 7.62
CA SER A 78 1.28 8.73 7.43
C SER A 78 0.41 7.49 7.57
N ILE A 79 -0.73 7.61 8.25
CA ILE A 79 -1.72 6.55 8.35
C ILE A 79 -3.11 7.12 8.05
N ASP A 80 -3.83 6.45 7.16
CA ASP A 80 -5.25 6.75 6.92
C ASP A 80 -6.08 5.80 7.77
N MET A 81 -6.56 6.29 8.90
CA MET A 81 -7.41 5.51 9.81
C MET A 81 -8.80 5.38 9.21
N ILE A 82 -9.17 4.17 8.76
CA ILE A 82 -10.52 3.89 8.29
C ILE A 82 -11.44 3.75 9.49
N GLN A 83 -12.48 4.60 9.55
CA GLN A 83 -13.46 4.69 10.64
C GLN A 83 -14.83 4.18 10.17
N GLU A 84 -15.69 3.76 11.11
CA GLU A 84 -17.01 3.20 10.83
C GLU A 84 -17.90 4.14 9.99
N GLU A 85 -17.99 5.42 10.38
CA GLU A 85 -18.90 6.38 9.75
C GLU A 85 -18.53 6.71 8.30
N SER A 86 -17.26 6.59 7.93
CA SER A 86 -16.73 6.97 6.61
C SER A 86 -15.98 5.84 5.91
N PHE A 87 -16.26 4.60 6.28
CA PHE A 87 -15.54 3.41 5.81
C PHE A 87 -15.34 3.36 4.29
N PHE A 88 -16.42 3.41 3.51
CA PHE A 88 -16.33 3.31 2.05
C PHE A 88 -15.67 4.53 1.42
N GLU A 89 -15.84 5.71 1.99
CA GLU A 89 -15.19 6.92 1.50
C GLU A 89 -13.67 6.83 1.70
N GLN A 90 -13.23 6.48 2.89
CA GLN A 90 -11.80 6.32 3.21
C GLN A 90 -11.15 5.18 2.43
N TYR A 91 -11.86 4.06 2.25
CA TYR A 91 -11.40 2.97 1.38
C TYR A 91 -11.25 3.44 -0.07
N CYS A 92 -12.23 4.17 -0.61
CA CYS A 92 -12.14 4.77 -1.95
C CYS A 92 -10.95 5.73 -2.07
N ASN A 93 -10.70 6.57 -1.06
CA ASN A 93 -9.57 7.50 -1.06
C ASN A 93 -8.23 6.75 -1.07
N SER A 94 -8.11 5.65 -0.32
CA SER A 94 -6.92 4.79 -0.37
C SER A 94 -6.73 4.16 -1.76
N LEU A 95 -7.79 3.66 -2.39
CA LEU A 95 -7.72 3.12 -3.75
C LEU A 95 -7.30 4.18 -4.78
N ILE A 96 -7.85 5.40 -4.68
CA ILE A 96 -7.48 6.52 -5.56
C ILE A 96 -6.01 6.85 -5.38
N PHE A 97 -5.52 6.93 -4.14
CA PHE A 97 -4.11 7.20 -3.85
C PHE A 97 -3.19 6.15 -4.51
N TYR A 98 -3.42 4.86 -4.26
CA TYR A 98 -2.56 3.82 -4.85
C TYR A 98 -2.71 3.70 -6.36
N THR A 99 -3.89 3.96 -6.91
CA THR A 99 -4.10 4.01 -8.36
C THR A 99 -3.26 5.12 -9.00
N ASP A 100 -3.18 6.30 -8.37
CA ASP A 100 -2.32 7.40 -8.83
C ASP A 100 -0.84 7.01 -8.76
N ILE A 101 -0.40 6.39 -7.66
CA ILE A 101 0.97 5.86 -7.53
C ILE A 101 1.31 4.92 -8.69
N PHE A 102 0.46 3.93 -9.00
CA PHE A 102 0.69 3.00 -10.11
C PHE A 102 0.66 3.68 -11.48
N SER A 103 -0.26 4.62 -11.70
CA SER A 103 -0.31 5.39 -12.95
C SER A 103 0.98 6.18 -13.20
N ARG A 104 1.57 6.75 -12.15
CA ARG A 104 2.86 7.45 -12.23
C ARG A 104 4.02 6.47 -12.47
N MET A 105 4.03 5.34 -11.79
CA MET A 105 5.04 4.29 -11.99
C MET A 105 5.04 3.73 -13.41
N LYS A 106 3.86 3.56 -14.02
CA LYS A 106 3.67 3.03 -15.37
C LYS A 106 4.42 3.82 -16.46
N VAL A 107 4.63 5.12 -16.26
CA VAL A 107 5.35 5.98 -17.22
C VAL A 107 6.86 5.67 -17.26
N HIS A 108 7.39 5.00 -16.23
CA HIS A 108 8.81 4.74 -16.07
C HIS A 108 9.11 3.23 -16.13
N PRO A 109 9.76 2.73 -17.20
CA PRO A 109 10.07 1.31 -17.35
C PRO A 109 10.97 0.73 -16.24
N SER A 110 11.72 1.58 -15.53
CA SER A 110 12.58 1.18 -14.40
C SER A 110 11.83 1.05 -13.08
N SER A 111 10.53 1.30 -13.06
CA SER A 111 9.72 1.18 -11.85
C SER A 111 9.68 -0.25 -11.34
N GLN A 112 9.65 -0.38 -10.03
CA GLN A 112 9.59 -1.69 -9.37
C GLN A 112 8.72 -1.68 -8.12
N VAL A 113 8.06 -2.80 -7.89
CA VAL A 113 7.33 -3.12 -6.66
C VAL A 113 7.93 -4.36 -6.01
N GLN A 114 8.21 -4.29 -4.73
CA GLN A 114 8.60 -5.44 -3.93
C GLN A 114 7.64 -5.58 -2.77
N GLY A 115 7.10 -6.77 -2.56
CA GLY A 115 6.16 -7.06 -1.47
C GLY A 115 6.54 -8.34 -0.74
N ALA A 116 6.44 -8.31 0.59
CA ALA A 116 6.40 -9.49 1.44
C ALA A 116 5.01 -9.54 2.09
N ASN A 117 4.25 -10.60 1.81
CA ASN A 117 2.83 -10.67 2.06
C ASN A 117 2.48 -11.88 2.93
N ASN A 118 2.08 -11.64 4.17
CA ASN A 118 1.57 -12.68 5.07
C ASN A 118 0.09 -13.01 4.81
N GLU A 119 -0.62 -12.14 4.08
CA GLU A 119 -1.98 -12.33 3.56
C GLU A 119 -2.01 -12.03 2.07
N LEU A 120 -3.12 -12.35 1.39
CA LEU A 120 -3.29 -12.09 -0.03
C LEU A 120 -3.14 -10.60 -0.37
N PRO A 121 -2.27 -10.24 -1.33
CA PRO A 121 -2.19 -8.88 -1.85
C PRO A 121 -3.48 -8.45 -2.53
N PHE A 122 -3.81 -7.16 -2.48
CA PHE A 122 -4.96 -6.57 -3.17
C PHE A 122 -4.97 -6.89 -4.67
N SER A 123 -3.81 -6.78 -5.33
CA SER A 123 -3.64 -7.08 -6.76
C SER A 123 -4.02 -8.51 -7.15
N PHE A 124 -4.03 -9.46 -6.21
CA PHE A 124 -4.38 -10.84 -6.49
C PHE A 124 -5.89 -11.07 -6.39
N TYR A 125 -6.57 -10.52 -5.39
CA TYR A 125 -7.94 -10.86 -5.09
C TYR A 125 -9.00 -9.84 -5.54
N LEU A 126 -8.64 -8.56 -5.78
CA LEU A 126 -9.65 -7.55 -6.15
C LEU A 126 -10.35 -7.82 -7.50
N SER A 127 -9.78 -8.69 -8.36
CA SER A 127 -10.43 -9.17 -9.58
C SER A 127 -11.48 -10.25 -9.34
N HIS A 128 -11.58 -10.78 -8.12
CA HIS A 128 -12.49 -11.84 -7.71
C HIS A 128 -13.58 -11.24 -6.83
N GLU A 129 -14.79 -11.15 -7.38
CA GLU A 129 -15.88 -10.35 -6.79
C GLU A 129 -16.24 -10.77 -5.37
N LYS A 130 -16.42 -12.09 -5.15
CA LYS A 130 -16.83 -12.61 -3.84
C LYS A 130 -15.73 -12.49 -2.80
N ILE A 131 -14.47 -12.73 -3.19
CA ILE A 131 -13.32 -12.55 -2.31
C ILE A 131 -13.18 -11.08 -1.93
N ALA A 132 -13.20 -10.16 -2.91
CA ALA A 132 -13.12 -8.73 -2.67
C ALA A 132 -14.27 -8.22 -1.79
N LYS A 133 -15.51 -8.66 -2.08
CA LYS A 133 -16.69 -8.36 -1.26
C LYS A 133 -16.51 -8.87 0.17
N PHE A 134 -16.01 -10.11 0.36
CA PHE A 134 -15.84 -10.71 1.69
C PHE A 134 -14.77 -9.98 2.52
N TYR A 135 -13.67 -9.53 1.92
CA TYR A 135 -12.69 -8.71 2.63
C TYR A 135 -13.33 -7.44 3.19
N LEU A 136 -14.12 -6.71 2.38
CA LEU A 136 -14.81 -5.49 2.82
C LEU A 136 -15.90 -5.79 3.85
N TYR A 137 -16.64 -6.87 3.66
CA TYR A 137 -17.66 -7.34 4.61
C TYR A 137 -17.06 -7.63 5.99
N LYS A 138 -15.97 -8.41 6.04
CA LYS A 138 -15.23 -8.72 7.26
C LYS A 138 -14.80 -7.45 7.99
N TRP A 139 -14.30 -6.44 7.26
CA TRP A 139 -13.82 -5.21 7.86
C TRP A 139 -14.94 -4.32 8.37
N VAL A 140 -16.03 -4.20 7.62
CA VAL A 140 -17.23 -3.50 8.09
C VAL A 140 -17.76 -4.15 9.34
N TYR A 141 -17.86 -5.49 9.37
CA TYR A 141 -18.27 -6.25 10.55
C TYR A 141 -17.37 -5.95 11.76
N GLN A 142 -16.07 -5.93 11.57
CA GLN A 142 -15.10 -5.70 12.65
C GLN A 142 -15.19 -4.29 13.24
N LEU A 143 -15.51 -3.28 12.42
CA LEU A 143 -15.63 -1.89 12.84
C LEU A 143 -17.00 -1.54 13.41
N GLN A 144 -18.05 -2.26 13.01
CA GLN A 144 -19.42 -1.99 13.49
C GLN A 144 -19.57 -2.39 14.96
N THR A 145 -19.87 -1.41 15.80
CA THR A 145 -20.10 -1.63 17.24
C THR A 145 -21.58 -1.57 17.62
N SER A 146 -22.44 -0.97 16.80
CA SER A 146 -23.80 -0.58 17.18
C SER A 146 -24.91 -1.01 16.23
N LYS A 147 -24.60 -1.53 15.04
CA LYS A 147 -25.63 -1.94 14.05
C LYS A 147 -25.74 -3.47 13.97
N PRO A 148 -26.95 -4.00 13.76
CA PRO A 148 -27.12 -5.43 13.51
C PRO A 148 -26.37 -5.78 12.22
N THR A 149 -25.63 -6.89 12.26
CA THR A 149 -24.90 -7.42 11.11
C THR A 149 -25.89 -8.01 10.13
N VAL A 150 -25.83 -7.58 8.88
CA VAL A 150 -26.61 -8.20 7.79
C VAL A 150 -25.88 -9.43 7.25
N PRO A 151 -26.59 -10.47 6.77
CA PRO A 151 -25.98 -11.58 6.05
C PRO A 151 -25.14 -11.13 4.85
N PHE A 152 -24.13 -11.90 4.49
CA PHE A 152 -23.26 -11.57 3.37
C PHE A 152 -24.00 -11.41 2.04
N SER A 153 -25.05 -12.21 1.81
CA SER A 153 -25.93 -12.10 0.65
C SER A 153 -26.62 -10.73 0.52
N GLU A 154 -26.91 -10.09 1.65
CA GLU A 154 -27.57 -8.77 1.73
C GLU A 154 -26.59 -7.60 1.81
N PHE A 155 -25.30 -7.86 1.91
CA PHE A 155 -24.28 -6.83 1.92
C PHE A 155 -23.93 -6.41 0.49
N TYR A 156 -24.14 -5.17 0.13
CA TYR A 156 -23.87 -4.64 -1.21
C TYR A 156 -22.73 -3.64 -1.18
N LEU A 157 -21.83 -3.78 -2.13
CA LEU A 157 -20.77 -2.79 -2.35
C LEU A 157 -21.32 -1.60 -3.15
N PRO A 158 -21.00 -0.36 -2.74
CA PRO A 158 -21.31 0.81 -3.56
C PRO A 158 -20.67 0.68 -4.96
N GLN A 159 -21.36 1.11 -6.01
CA GLN A 159 -20.85 1.05 -7.39
C GLN A 159 -19.47 1.72 -7.53
N ARG A 160 -19.27 2.85 -6.84
CA ARG A 160 -17.97 3.56 -6.80
C ARG A 160 -16.82 2.67 -6.31
N VAL A 161 -17.05 1.81 -5.33
CA VAL A 161 -16.05 0.85 -4.83
C VAL A 161 -15.68 -0.15 -5.92
N ILE A 162 -16.69 -0.70 -6.60
CA ILE A 162 -16.49 -1.67 -7.68
C ILE A 162 -15.68 -1.05 -8.83
N ASP A 163 -16.01 0.17 -9.23
CA ASP A 163 -15.33 0.88 -10.32
C ASP A 163 -13.88 1.21 -9.97
N LEU A 164 -13.63 1.63 -8.72
CA LEU A 164 -12.28 1.92 -8.24
C LEU A 164 -11.44 0.64 -8.08
N ASN A 165 -12.03 -0.48 -7.64
CA ASN A 165 -11.34 -1.77 -7.61
C ASN A 165 -10.86 -2.15 -9.03
N LYS A 166 -11.74 -2.04 -10.05
CA LYS A 166 -11.39 -2.32 -11.45
C LYS A 166 -10.26 -1.41 -11.94
N LYS A 167 -10.34 -0.11 -11.64
CA LYS A 167 -9.30 0.85 -12.02
C LYS A 167 -7.97 0.54 -11.34
N TYR A 168 -7.97 0.25 -10.04
CA TYR A 168 -6.77 -0.15 -9.30
C TYR A 168 -6.10 -1.38 -9.94
N ILE A 169 -6.89 -2.42 -10.26
CA ILE A 169 -6.38 -3.65 -10.90
C ILE A 169 -5.75 -3.32 -12.26
N SER A 170 -6.42 -2.53 -13.09
CA SER A 170 -5.91 -2.12 -14.40
C SER A 170 -4.55 -1.42 -14.29
N GLU A 171 -4.41 -0.46 -13.39
CA GLU A 171 -3.16 0.28 -13.24
C GLU A 171 -2.05 -0.56 -12.57
N SER A 172 -2.37 -1.31 -11.51
CA SER A 172 -1.39 -2.13 -10.79
C SER A 172 -0.83 -3.29 -11.64
N ASN A 173 -1.63 -3.82 -12.56
CA ASN A 173 -1.24 -4.93 -13.42
C ASN A 173 -0.34 -4.51 -14.60
N SER A 174 -0.33 -3.25 -14.94
CA SER A 174 0.34 -2.72 -16.14
C SER A 174 1.49 -1.77 -15.82
N CYS A 175 2.08 -1.84 -14.60
CA CYS A 175 2.95 -0.74 -14.21
C CYS A 175 4.45 -1.04 -14.17
N CYS A 176 4.92 -2.24 -13.75
CA CYS A 176 6.33 -2.37 -13.41
C CYS A 176 6.78 -3.81 -13.10
N HIS A 177 8.10 -3.97 -12.98
CA HIS A 177 8.70 -5.20 -12.45
C HIS A 177 8.23 -5.46 -11.01
N THR A 178 7.73 -6.65 -10.78
CA THR A 178 7.14 -7.02 -9.49
C THR A 178 7.89 -8.19 -8.86
N THR A 179 8.27 -8.04 -7.60
CA THR A 179 8.73 -9.14 -6.75
C THR A 179 7.72 -9.35 -5.62
N SER A 180 7.17 -10.55 -5.52
CA SER A 180 6.23 -10.91 -4.44
C SER A 180 6.78 -12.10 -3.66
N ILE A 181 6.89 -11.93 -2.34
CA ILE A 181 7.23 -12.98 -1.39
C ILE A 181 5.95 -13.30 -0.62
N LEU A 182 5.43 -14.52 -0.72
CA LEU A 182 4.26 -14.95 0.04
C LEU A 182 4.67 -15.84 1.22
N SER A 183 3.95 -15.72 2.33
CA SER A 183 3.97 -16.74 3.39
C SER A 183 3.40 -18.06 2.87
N GLN A 184 3.91 -19.18 3.37
CA GLN A 184 3.32 -20.51 3.09
C GLN A 184 1.88 -20.61 3.56
N ASN A 185 1.50 -19.83 4.58
CA ASN A 185 0.19 -19.82 5.22
C ASN A 185 -0.71 -18.68 4.74
N VAL A 186 -0.44 -18.12 3.56
CA VAL A 186 -1.08 -16.90 3.03
C VAL A 186 -2.61 -16.94 2.99
N LEU A 187 -3.22 -18.13 2.82
CA LEU A 187 -4.68 -18.31 2.81
C LEU A 187 -5.28 -18.65 4.17
N SER A 188 -4.48 -19.11 5.13
CA SER A 188 -4.99 -19.69 6.37
C SER A 188 -5.85 -18.72 7.18
N SER A 189 -5.41 -17.48 7.35
CA SER A 189 -6.17 -16.44 8.07
C SER A 189 -7.50 -16.14 7.38
N PHE A 190 -7.48 -16.01 6.06
CA PHE A 190 -8.67 -15.76 5.25
C PHE A 190 -9.69 -16.90 5.39
N LEU A 191 -9.27 -18.14 5.18
CA LEU A 191 -10.13 -19.32 5.24
C LEU A 191 -10.73 -19.54 6.64
N ASN A 192 -9.92 -19.37 7.69
CA ASN A 192 -10.42 -19.43 9.06
C ASN A 192 -11.48 -18.35 9.34
N THR A 193 -11.32 -17.18 8.76
CA THR A 193 -12.31 -16.10 8.88
C THR A 193 -13.59 -16.46 8.13
N VAL A 194 -13.51 -16.99 6.91
CA VAL A 194 -14.69 -17.46 6.15
C VAL A 194 -15.45 -18.54 6.96
N LYS A 195 -14.74 -19.53 7.49
CA LYS A 195 -15.33 -20.59 8.34
C LYS A 195 -15.98 -20.01 9.60
N TYR A 196 -15.38 -19.01 10.23
CA TYR A 196 -15.98 -18.34 11.39
C TYR A 196 -17.31 -17.65 11.04
N PHE A 197 -17.36 -16.90 9.94
CA PHE A 197 -18.58 -16.21 9.51
C PHE A 197 -19.68 -17.19 9.07
N TYR A 198 -19.29 -18.33 8.46
CA TYR A 198 -20.22 -19.40 8.14
C TYR A 198 -20.87 -20.00 9.41
N LYS A 199 -20.07 -20.29 10.45
CA LYS A 199 -20.56 -20.76 11.75
C LYS A 199 -21.49 -19.77 12.47
N LEU A 200 -21.37 -18.49 12.17
CA LEU A 200 -22.28 -17.45 12.65
C LEU A 200 -23.58 -17.34 11.82
N ASN A 201 -23.77 -18.19 10.81
CA ASN A 201 -24.88 -18.12 9.84
C ASN A 201 -24.92 -16.77 9.08
N LEU A 202 -23.77 -16.12 8.89
CA LEU A 202 -23.62 -14.89 8.13
C LEU A 202 -23.23 -15.15 6.66
N LEU A 203 -22.74 -16.36 6.35
CA LEU A 203 -22.58 -16.89 5.00
C LEU A 203 -23.47 -18.15 4.87
N ASN A 204 -24.04 -18.36 3.69
CA ASN A 204 -24.74 -19.57 3.34
C ASN A 204 -23.86 -20.52 2.50
N ASP A 205 -24.34 -21.72 2.17
CA ASP A 205 -23.60 -22.73 1.41
C ASP A 205 -23.19 -22.23 0.02
N GLN A 206 -24.05 -21.44 -0.64
CA GLN A 206 -23.74 -20.86 -1.94
C GLN A 206 -22.61 -19.81 -1.85
N ASP A 207 -22.61 -18.99 -0.79
CA ASP A 207 -21.55 -18.02 -0.55
C ASP A 207 -20.19 -18.72 -0.36
N ILE A 208 -20.18 -19.84 0.37
CA ILE A 208 -18.99 -20.68 0.57
C ILE A 208 -18.50 -21.25 -0.75
N GLU A 209 -19.39 -21.83 -1.56
CA GLU A 209 -19.02 -22.43 -2.84
C GLU A 209 -18.52 -21.36 -3.84
N ASP A 210 -19.15 -20.20 -3.87
CA ASP A 210 -18.70 -19.07 -4.71
C ASP A 210 -17.29 -18.60 -4.32
N ILE A 211 -17.03 -18.38 -3.02
CA ILE A 211 -15.71 -17.97 -2.52
C ILE A 211 -14.64 -19.04 -2.82
N LYS A 212 -14.97 -20.32 -2.62
CA LYS A 212 -14.09 -21.45 -2.91
C LYS A 212 -13.72 -21.50 -4.39
N ASN A 213 -14.70 -21.38 -5.28
CA ASN A 213 -14.46 -21.40 -6.73
C ASN A 213 -13.59 -20.23 -7.18
N GLU A 214 -13.81 -19.02 -6.65
CA GLU A 214 -12.95 -17.87 -6.94
C GLU A 214 -11.53 -18.04 -6.39
N LEU A 215 -11.34 -18.63 -5.20
CA LEU A 215 -10.01 -18.93 -4.66
C LEU A 215 -9.26 -19.93 -5.54
N LEU A 216 -9.92 -20.99 -6.01
CA LEU A 216 -9.32 -21.98 -6.90
C LEU A 216 -8.92 -21.34 -8.25
N CYS A 217 -9.79 -20.53 -8.84
CA CYS A 217 -9.51 -19.77 -10.04
C CYS A 217 -8.31 -18.80 -9.86
N MET A 218 -8.27 -18.10 -8.74
CA MET A 218 -7.14 -17.22 -8.39
C MET A 218 -5.83 -18.01 -8.28
N LEU A 219 -5.82 -19.16 -7.62
CA LEU A 219 -4.64 -20.01 -7.48
C LEU A 219 -4.16 -20.53 -8.84
N GLU A 220 -5.06 -20.94 -9.75
CA GLU A 220 -4.70 -21.34 -11.12
C GLU A 220 -4.04 -20.21 -11.90
N ARG A 221 -4.60 -19.00 -11.78
CA ARG A 221 -4.01 -17.82 -12.41
C ARG A 221 -2.62 -17.50 -11.86
N LEU A 222 -2.43 -17.51 -10.54
CA LEU A 222 -1.14 -17.24 -9.89
C LEU A 222 -0.09 -18.29 -10.26
N GLU A 223 -0.48 -19.57 -10.35
CA GLU A 223 0.41 -20.64 -10.80
C GLU A 223 0.83 -20.44 -12.25
N SER A 224 -0.11 -20.14 -13.15
CA SER A 224 0.17 -19.83 -14.55
C SER A 224 1.15 -18.65 -14.71
N MET A 225 0.94 -17.59 -13.94
CA MET A 225 1.83 -16.41 -13.91
C MET A 225 3.21 -16.76 -13.33
N SER A 226 3.28 -17.65 -12.35
CA SER A 226 4.56 -18.11 -11.82
C SER A 226 5.33 -18.99 -12.83
N ILE A 227 4.63 -19.78 -13.64
CA ILE A 227 5.27 -20.57 -14.72
C ILE A 227 5.89 -19.66 -15.78
N SER A 228 5.13 -18.67 -16.27
CA SER A 228 5.60 -17.72 -17.27
C SER A 228 6.66 -16.75 -16.73
N GLY A 229 6.59 -16.42 -15.44
CA GLY A 229 7.39 -15.38 -14.80
C GLY A 229 7.06 -13.99 -15.32
N VAL A 230 5.83 -13.83 -15.84
CA VAL A 230 5.33 -12.58 -16.40
C VAL A 230 4.03 -12.22 -15.69
N TRP A 231 3.95 -10.98 -15.23
CA TRP A 231 2.70 -10.35 -14.86
C TRP A 231 2.00 -9.92 -16.16
N MET A 232 0.83 -9.35 -16.10
CA MET A 232 0.15 -8.85 -17.32
C MET A 232 1.07 -7.90 -18.11
N ASP A 233 0.89 -7.83 -19.43
CA ASP A 233 1.56 -6.91 -20.36
C ASP A 233 3.11 -7.04 -20.38
N ASP A 234 3.64 -8.26 -20.25
CA ASP A 234 5.06 -8.60 -20.36
C ASP A 234 5.98 -8.07 -19.24
N PHE A 235 5.42 -7.57 -18.12
CA PHE A 235 6.24 -7.17 -16.99
C PHE A 235 6.78 -8.38 -16.22
N GLU A 236 8.05 -8.34 -15.86
CA GLU A 236 8.70 -9.41 -15.10
C GLU A 236 8.06 -9.58 -13.72
N PHE A 237 7.73 -10.85 -13.39
CA PHE A 237 7.15 -11.26 -12.13
C PHE A 237 8.02 -12.29 -11.42
N ASN A 238 8.70 -11.85 -10.37
CA ASN A 238 9.49 -12.71 -9.50
C ASN A 238 8.66 -13.14 -8.30
N PHE A 239 8.30 -14.42 -8.24
CA PHE A 239 7.43 -14.98 -7.21
C PHE A 239 8.21 -15.91 -6.29
N TYR A 240 8.20 -15.59 -5.00
CA TYR A 240 8.90 -16.34 -3.96
C TYR A 240 7.92 -16.84 -2.92
N ILE A 241 8.22 -18.00 -2.34
CA ILE A 241 7.54 -18.51 -1.15
C ILE A 241 8.54 -18.49 -0.01
N SER A 242 8.17 -17.83 1.08
CA SER A 242 9.02 -17.71 2.27
C SER A 242 9.05 -19.02 3.04
N ASN A 243 10.26 -19.43 3.46
CA ASN A 243 10.45 -20.59 4.35
C ASN A 243 10.38 -20.21 5.83
N ILE A 244 10.20 -18.93 6.14
CA ILE A 244 10.02 -18.42 7.50
C ILE A 244 8.76 -17.56 7.53
N ASP A 245 8.08 -17.53 8.68
CA ASP A 245 6.93 -16.64 8.89
C ASP A 245 7.38 -15.21 9.18
N PHE A 246 6.51 -14.25 8.89
CA PHE A 246 6.67 -12.84 9.20
C PHE A 246 5.33 -12.19 9.53
N ASP A 247 5.36 -11.15 10.38
CA ASP A 247 4.19 -10.70 11.14
C ASP A 247 3.16 -9.92 10.34
N THR A 248 3.58 -9.22 9.26
CA THR A 248 2.68 -8.35 8.50
C THR A 248 3.11 -8.22 7.05
N THR A 249 2.28 -7.53 6.26
CA THR A 249 2.60 -7.22 4.86
C THR A 249 3.44 -5.95 4.78
N TYR A 250 4.56 -6.06 4.08
CA TYR A 250 5.48 -4.98 3.74
C TYR A 250 5.50 -4.75 2.24
N SER A 251 5.49 -3.50 1.80
CA SER A 251 5.69 -3.18 0.39
C SER A 251 6.66 -2.02 0.21
N TYR A 252 7.46 -2.10 -0.84
CA TYR A 252 8.35 -1.06 -1.31
C TYR A 252 8.07 -0.80 -2.77
N MET A 253 7.87 0.45 -3.13
CA MET A 253 7.61 0.91 -4.49
C MET A 253 8.62 1.97 -4.85
N GLN A 254 9.20 1.89 -6.04
CA GLN A 254 10.21 2.82 -6.52
C GLN A 254 9.97 3.19 -7.97
N CYS A 255 10.04 4.48 -8.26
CA CYS A 255 10.22 5.02 -9.60
C CYS A 255 11.18 6.23 -9.52
N PRO A 256 11.60 6.83 -10.66
CA PRO A 256 12.49 7.99 -10.65
C PRO A 256 11.98 9.20 -9.86
N GLU A 257 10.66 9.31 -9.65
CA GLU A 257 10.05 10.46 -8.97
C GLU A 257 9.94 10.29 -7.46
N PHE A 258 9.85 9.04 -6.96
CA PHE A 258 9.66 8.77 -5.53
C PHE A 258 10.06 7.35 -5.14
N GLU A 259 10.27 7.18 -3.84
CA GLU A 259 10.25 5.90 -3.14
C GLU A 259 9.10 5.91 -2.13
N LEU A 260 8.37 4.81 -2.01
CA LEU A 260 7.27 4.65 -1.08
C LEU A 260 7.41 3.32 -0.33
N SER A 261 7.42 3.40 0.98
CA SER A 261 7.35 2.25 1.88
C SER A 261 5.99 2.15 2.51
N THR A 262 5.43 0.94 2.59
CA THR A 262 4.16 0.68 3.26
C THR A 262 4.26 -0.52 4.18
N ILE A 263 3.55 -0.46 5.31
CA ILE A 263 3.40 -1.54 6.28
C ILE A 263 1.93 -1.65 6.65
N ARG A 264 1.33 -2.82 6.52
CA ARG A 264 -0.06 -3.05 6.90
C ARG A 264 -0.21 -3.07 8.42
N VAL A 265 -1.23 -2.38 8.92
CA VAL A 265 -1.58 -2.35 10.35
C VAL A 265 -3.10 -2.45 10.50
N PHE A 266 -3.58 -2.95 11.62
CA PHE A 266 -5.01 -3.06 11.92
C PHE A 266 -5.85 -3.66 10.79
N SER A 267 -5.39 -4.75 10.20
CA SER A 267 -6.02 -5.50 9.09
C SER A 267 -6.10 -4.76 7.76
N ILE A 268 -6.72 -3.58 7.72
CA ILE A 268 -6.99 -2.82 6.48
C ILE A 268 -6.13 -1.57 6.34
N ASN A 269 -5.74 -0.98 7.46
CA ASN A 269 -4.99 0.27 7.44
C ASN A 269 -3.54 0.03 7.02
N VAL A 270 -2.96 1.03 6.40
CA VAL A 270 -1.57 1.00 5.95
C VAL A 270 -0.87 2.24 6.46
N VAL A 271 0.23 2.06 7.16
CA VAL A 271 1.18 3.15 7.39
C VAL A 271 2.10 3.26 6.19
N ARG A 272 2.37 4.48 5.76
CA ARG A 272 3.21 4.78 4.61
C ARG A 272 4.22 5.86 4.91
N SER A 273 5.37 5.78 4.26
CA SER A 273 6.42 6.80 4.34
C SER A 273 7.10 6.98 2.98
N PHE A 274 7.38 8.23 2.65
CA PHE A 274 8.24 8.62 1.52
C PHE A 274 9.64 9.00 2.00
N THR A 275 9.92 8.86 3.31
CA THR A 275 11.23 9.17 3.88
C THR A 275 12.26 8.17 3.35
N PRO A 276 13.35 8.61 2.70
CA PRO A 276 14.31 7.72 2.05
C PRO A 276 14.91 6.67 2.98
N GLU A 277 15.24 7.03 4.22
CA GLU A 277 15.82 6.14 5.23
C GLU A 277 14.85 5.00 5.56
N ILE A 278 13.55 5.30 5.67
CA ILE A 278 12.50 4.31 5.92
C ILE A 278 12.30 3.42 4.71
N CYS A 279 12.25 4.00 3.52
CA CYS A 279 12.11 3.26 2.28
C CYS A 279 13.27 2.28 2.10
N GLN A 280 14.50 2.71 2.34
CA GLN A 280 15.69 1.86 2.24
C GLN A 280 15.73 0.79 3.35
N ALA A 281 15.29 1.12 4.58
CA ALA A 281 15.20 0.13 5.66
C ALA A 281 14.17 -0.97 5.32
N ASN A 282 12.98 -0.60 4.83
CA ASN A 282 11.96 -1.55 4.43
C ASN A 282 12.41 -2.40 3.23
N LYS A 283 13.03 -1.78 2.21
CA LYS A 283 13.62 -2.50 1.08
C LYS A 283 14.61 -3.57 1.55
N LYS A 284 15.56 -3.18 2.40
CA LYS A 284 16.55 -4.12 2.98
C LYS A 284 15.89 -5.25 3.76
N TRP A 285 14.80 -4.96 4.47
CA TRP A 285 14.02 -5.97 5.18
C TRP A 285 13.40 -6.98 4.23
N ILE A 286 12.71 -6.53 3.17
CA ILE A 286 12.12 -7.39 2.14
C ILE A 286 13.21 -8.23 1.44
N GLU A 287 14.34 -7.62 1.09
CA GLU A 287 15.49 -8.32 0.50
C GLU A 287 16.09 -9.36 1.46
N SER A 288 16.03 -9.12 2.77
CA SER A 288 16.47 -10.10 3.75
C SER A 288 15.55 -11.32 3.79
N LEU A 289 14.23 -11.13 3.72
CA LEU A 289 13.25 -12.21 3.62
C LEU A 289 13.43 -13.02 2.33
N LYS A 290 13.75 -12.37 1.22
CA LYS A 290 14.03 -13.02 -0.05
C LYS A 290 15.13 -14.09 0.05
N ARG A 291 16.15 -13.88 0.89
CA ARG A 291 17.22 -14.85 1.14
C ARG A 291 16.75 -16.16 1.81
N TYR A 292 15.65 -16.09 2.55
CA TYR A 292 15.00 -17.22 3.21
C TYR A 292 13.81 -17.76 2.43
N SER A 293 13.68 -17.36 1.16
CA SER A 293 12.54 -17.70 0.31
C SER A 293 13.00 -18.50 -0.91
N THR A 294 12.11 -19.34 -1.42
CA THR A 294 12.34 -20.14 -2.62
C THR A 294 11.68 -19.45 -3.81
N LEU A 295 12.45 -19.16 -4.87
CA LEU A 295 11.92 -18.65 -6.13
C LEU A 295 11.12 -19.77 -6.82
N ILE A 296 9.87 -19.45 -7.20
CA ILE A 296 8.98 -20.38 -7.89
C ILE A 296 8.52 -19.85 -9.26
N SER A 297 8.97 -18.66 -9.69
CA SER A 297 8.74 -18.16 -11.04
C SER A 297 9.88 -18.59 -11.99
N LYS A 298 9.52 -19.01 -13.20
CA LYS A 298 10.41 -19.51 -14.25
C LYS A 298 11.27 -20.73 -13.85
N SER A 299 11.37 -21.05 -12.57
CA SER A 299 12.16 -22.14 -12.00
C SER A 299 11.45 -22.71 -10.76
N GLY A 300 12.03 -23.76 -10.14
CA GLY A 300 11.48 -24.32 -8.90
C GLY A 300 10.19 -25.13 -9.10
N ASP A 301 10.04 -25.82 -10.22
CA ASP A 301 8.81 -26.51 -10.63
C ASP A 301 8.22 -27.43 -9.57
N LEU A 302 9.07 -28.24 -8.90
CA LEU A 302 8.60 -29.13 -7.84
C LEU A 302 8.00 -28.35 -6.68
N TYR A 303 8.74 -27.37 -6.18
CA TYR A 303 8.31 -26.58 -5.04
C TYR A 303 7.06 -25.71 -5.36
N ARG A 304 6.99 -25.17 -6.59
CA ARG A 304 5.78 -24.50 -7.09
C ARG A 304 4.57 -25.42 -7.08
N THR A 305 4.72 -26.61 -7.66
CA THR A 305 3.63 -27.59 -7.73
C THR A 305 3.17 -28.01 -6.32
N GLU A 306 4.09 -28.29 -5.41
CA GLU A 306 3.79 -28.62 -4.02
C GLU A 306 3.06 -27.48 -3.31
N PHE A 307 3.53 -26.23 -3.46
CA PHE A 307 2.88 -25.07 -2.85
C PHE A 307 1.44 -24.92 -3.34
N PHE A 308 1.21 -24.84 -4.65
CA PHE A 308 -0.14 -24.62 -5.18
C PHE A 308 -1.10 -25.81 -4.89
N ASN A 309 -0.61 -27.06 -4.92
CA ASN A 309 -1.39 -28.22 -4.55
C ASN A 309 -1.78 -28.17 -3.06
N ASN A 310 -0.87 -27.77 -2.19
CA ASN A 310 -1.17 -27.59 -0.77
C ASN A 310 -2.21 -26.48 -0.54
N GLN A 311 -2.08 -25.33 -1.22
CA GLN A 311 -3.09 -24.26 -1.11
C GLN A 311 -4.47 -24.72 -1.59
N ARG A 312 -4.55 -25.44 -2.73
CA ARG A 312 -5.81 -26.00 -3.22
C ARG A 312 -6.42 -27.01 -2.24
N LYS A 313 -5.57 -27.82 -1.62
CA LYS A 313 -6.01 -28.79 -0.59
C LYS A 313 -6.59 -28.04 0.61
N ILE A 314 -5.89 -27.05 1.15
CA ILE A 314 -6.36 -26.25 2.30
C ILE A 314 -7.73 -25.58 1.98
N VAL A 315 -7.88 -24.99 0.78
CA VAL A 315 -9.15 -24.38 0.35
C VAL A 315 -10.29 -25.41 0.36
N ARG A 316 -10.05 -26.63 -0.14
CA ARG A 316 -11.06 -27.69 -0.17
C ARG A 316 -11.39 -28.20 1.22
N ASP A 317 -10.38 -28.50 2.03
CA ASP A 317 -10.55 -29.12 3.36
C ASP A 317 -11.23 -28.16 4.35
N VAL A 318 -10.86 -26.88 4.37
CA VAL A 318 -11.39 -25.90 5.34
C VAL A 318 -12.83 -25.48 5.02
N LEU A 319 -13.23 -25.48 3.75
CA LEU A 319 -14.56 -25.05 3.33
C LEU A 319 -15.55 -26.22 3.08
N LEU A 320 -15.15 -27.46 3.35
CA LEU A 320 -16.00 -28.64 3.28
C LEU A 320 -16.51 -29.13 4.64
N ASP A 321 -15.88 -28.73 5.75
CA ASP A 321 -16.22 -29.03 7.15
C ASP A 321 -17.06 -27.91 7.81
#